data_0148b157aa9e4fd355e30bc3ce2c4cfb
#
_entry.id   0148b157aa9e4fd355e30bc3ce2c4cfb
#
_cell.length_a   1.000
_cell.length_b   1.000
_cell.length_c   1.000
_cell.angle_alpha   90.00
_cell.angle_beta   90.00
_cell.angle_gamma   90.00
#
_symmetry.space_group_name_H-M   'P 1'
#
loop_
_entity.id
_entity.type
_entity.pdbx_description
1 polymer ?
#
loop_
_entity_poly.entity_id
_entity_poly.type
_entity_poly.pdbx_seq_one_letter_code
_entity_poly.pdbx_strand_id
1 'polypeptide(L)'
;MGDADEQSEHMYYRMMGNTGIQVSVLSYGFWATYGIKDRLSGEEGVKTAKELMSIVRNAGVNCFDHAEAYGNPNGEAERIFGIALKELQEEDPHLWRRSDLVITTKIFWGGSGVNESGLSLKHCREGLDKSLSRLQLDYVDLLFCHRPDPHTPTSTVVRSMTQMVRSGRATAWGTSEWSAQQITEAFWIAKSEGLEPPQ
;
A
#
# COMPACT_ATOMS: atom_id res chain seq x y z
N MET A 1 -5.24 45.58 -18.55
CA MET A 1 -4.23 44.48 -18.60
C MET A 1 -4.57 43.62 -17.40
N GLY A 2 -5.27 42.54 -17.66
CA GLY A 2 -5.79 41.69 -16.61
C GLY A 2 -4.68 40.85 -16.01
N ASP A 3 -4.69 40.77 -14.70
CA ASP A 3 -3.89 39.84 -13.93
C ASP A 3 -4.22 38.44 -14.42
N ALA A 4 -3.22 37.78 -15.00
CA ALA A 4 -3.30 36.35 -15.21
C ALA A 4 -3.32 35.72 -13.82
N ASP A 5 -4.48 35.16 -13.44
CA ASP A 5 -4.59 34.28 -12.29
C ASP A 5 -3.48 33.20 -12.41
N GLU A 6 -2.44 33.32 -11.59
CA GLU A 6 -1.59 32.22 -11.25
C GLU A 6 -2.49 31.20 -10.52
N GLN A 7 -3.16 30.33 -11.29
CA GLN A 7 -3.77 29.14 -10.75
C GLN A 7 -2.60 28.30 -10.22
N SER A 8 -2.31 28.48 -8.92
CA SER A 8 -1.41 27.58 -8.22
C SER A 8 -1.93 26.16 -8.45
N GLU A 9 -1.13 25.36 -9.16
CA GLU A 9 -1.45 23.96 -9.42
C GLU A 9 -1.41 23.20 -8.08
N HIS A 10 -2.55 23.19 -7.39
CA HIS A 10 -2.69 22.44 -6.13
C HIS A 10 -3.04 21.00 -6.45
N MET A 11 -2.41 20.07 -5.72
CA MET A 11 -2.78 18.65 -5.76
C MET A 11 -4.26 18.48 -5.40
N TYR A 12 -4.99 17.72 -6.21
CA TYR A 12 -6.36 17.33 -5.90
C TYR A 12 -6.39 16.05 -5.08
N TYR A 13 -7.35 15.96 -4.15
CA TYR A 13 -7.58 14.78 -3.32
C TYR A 13 -8.98 14.23 -3.56
N ARG A 14 -9.11 12.92 -3.45
CA ARG A 14 -10.39 12.21 -3.57
C ARG A 14 -10.57 11.26 -2.38
N MET A 15 -11.82 10.99 -2.03
CA MET A 15 -12.14 9.98 -1.02
C MET A 15 -11.80 8.59 -1.57
N MET A 16 -11.14 7.80 -0.75
CA MET A 16 -10.86 6.39 -1.02
C MET A 16 -12.07 5.56 -0.59
N GLY A 17 -12.93 5.21 -1.56
CA GLY A 17 -14.17 4.51 -1.30
C GLY A 17 -15.01 5.19 -0.21
N ASN A 18 -15.48 4.41 0.77
CA ASN A 18 -16.27 4.90 1.90
C ASN A 18 -15.44 5.03 3.19
N THR A 19 -14.12 5.08 3.11
CA THR A 19 -13.22 5.09 4.28
C THR A 19 -13.13 6.43 4.97
N GLY A 20 -13.47 7.53 4.29
CA GLY A 20 -13.22 8.90 4.77
C GLY A 20 -11.76 9.35 4.60
N ILE A 21 -10.88 8.50 4.06
CA ILE A 21 -9.48 8.84 3.79
C ILE A 21 -9.38 9.61 2.47
N GLN A 22 -8.67 10.73 2.50
CA GLN A 22 -8.37 11.51 1.30
C GLN A 22 -7.04 11.08 0.69
N VAL A 23 -7.07 10.76 -0.61
CA VAL A 23 -5.91 10.31 -1.38
C VAL A 23 -5.64 11.29 -2.50
N SER A 24 -4.37 11.66 -2.69
CA SER A 24 -3.96 12.47 -3.83
C SER A 24 -4.27 11.74 -5.15
N VAL A 25 -4.71 12.48 -6.17
CA VAL A 25 -5.06 11.89 -7.49
C VAL A 25 -3.85 11.28 -8.20
N LEU A 26 -2.66 11.65 -7.80
CA LEU A 26 -1.40 11.01 -8.18
C LEU A 26 -0.86 10.24 -6.98
N SER A 27 -0.35 9.05 -7.20
CA SER A 27 0.36 8.25 -6.20
C SER A 27 1.78 7.96 -6.66
N TYR A 28 2.68 7.72 -5.71
CA TYR A 28 4.05 7.35 -6.00
C TYR A 28 4.25 5.85 -5.79
N GLY A 29 4.53 5.13 -6.89
CA GLY A 29 4.65 3.67 -6.89
C GLY A 29 6.11 3.21 -6.81
N PHE A 30 6.33 2.13 -6.07
CA PHE A 30 7.66 1.53 -5.87
C PHE A 30 7.92 0.30 -6.74
N TRP A 31 6.96 -0.09 -7.59
CA TRP A 31 7.14 -1.21 -8.50
C TRP A 31 8.13 -0.89 -9.62
N ALA A 32 9.00 -1.84 -9.94
CA ALA A 32 9.97 -1.78 -11.03
C ALA A 32 10.99 -0.62 -10.97
N THR A 33 11.00 0.15 -9.88
CA THR A 33 11.93 1.26 -9.69
C THR A 33 13.01 0.93 -8.67
N TYR A 34 12.63 0.41 -7.52
CA TYR A 34 13.52 0.15 -6.38
C TYR A 34 13.75 -1.34 -6.14
N GLY A 35 14.96 -1.67 -5.67
CA GLY A 35 15.30 -3.02 -5.26
C GLY A 35 15.38 -4.02 -6.41
N ILE A 36 15.42 -3.60 -7.66
CA ILE A 36 15.65 -4.49 -8.79
C ILE A 36 17.16 -4.57 -9.01
N LYS A 37 17.67 -5.79 -9.29
CA LYS A 37 19.07 -6.03 -9.61
C LYS A 37 19.56 -4.98 -10.60
N ASP A 38 20.68 -4.33 -10.26
CA ASP A 38 21.33 -3.25 -11.02
C ASP A 38 20.54 -1.91 -11.08
N ARG A 39 19.49 -1.76 -10.27
CA ARG A 39 18.72 -0.50 -10.14
C ARG A 39 18.41 -0.21 -8.70
N LEU A 40 18.74 1.02 -8.27
CA LEU A 40 18.32 1.65 -7.01
C LEU A 40 18.09 0.67 -5.84
N SER A 41 19.12 -0.07 -5.45
CA SER A 41 19.12 -0.98 -4.30
C SER A 41 20.12 -0.54 -3.24
N GLY A 42 20.05 -1.09 -2.03
CA GLY A 42 20.93 -0.73 -0.94
C GLY A 42 20.88 0.74 -0.57
N GLU A 43 22.03 1.32 -0.23
CA GLU A 43 22.16 2.73 0.21
C GLU A 43 21.82 3.73 -0.91
N GLU A 44 22.19 3.45 -2.15
CA GLU A 44 21.85 4.30 -3.30
C GLU A 44 20.35 4.31 -3.55
N GLY A 45 19.68 3.15 -3.40
CA GLY A 45 18.23 3.06 -3.47
C GLY A 45 17.54 3.90 -2.42
N VAL A 46 18.01 3.87 -1.18
CA VAL A 46 17.46 4.69 -0.08
C VAL A 46 17.67 6.19 -0.36
N LYS A 47 18.87 6.59 -0.76
CA LYS A 47 19.17 7.99 -1.08
C LYS A 47 18.26 8.52 -2.18
N THR A 48 18.17 7.80 -3.30
CA THR A 48 17.30 8.19 -4.42
C THR A 48 15.82 8.19 -4.02
N ALA A 49 15.37 7.22 -3.20
CA ALA A 49 14.02 7.20 -2.69
C ALA A 49 13.70 8.46 -1.87
N LYS A 50 14.59 8.88 -0.97
CA LYS A 50 14.42 10.12 -0.19
C LYS A 50 14.29 11.35 -1.08
N GLU A 51 15.17 11.49 -2.07
CA GLU A 51 15.14 12.63 -3.00
C GLU A 51 13.81 12.67 -3.77
N LEU A 52 13.39 11.57 -4.37
CA LEU A 52 12.16 11.50 -5.16
C LEU A 52 10.90 11.59 -4.30
N MET A 53 10.87 10.94 -3.14
CA MET A 53 9.78 11.06 -2.16
C MET A 53 9.60 12.52 -1.73
N SER A 54 10.69 13.25 -1.46
CA SER A 54 10.63 14.66 -1.08
C SER A 54 10.06 15.53 -2.21
N ILE A 55 10.45 15.29 -3.45
CA ILE A 55 9.92 16.01 -4.62
C ILE A 55 8.41 15.80 -4.73
N VAL A 56 7.95 14.54 -4.74
CA VAL A 56 6.53 14.25 -4.91
C VAL A 56 5.70 14.68 -3.71
N ARG A 57 6.25 14.58 -2.48
CA ARG A 57 5.58 15.03 -1.27
C ARG A 57 5.39 16.56 -1.25
N ASN A 58 6.39 17.33 -1.65
CA ASN A 58 6.28 18.77 -1.80
C ASN A 58 5.28 19.18 -2.89
N ALA A 59 5.07 18.34 -3.91
CA ALA A 59 4.01 18.51 -4.91
C ALA A 59 2.61 18.07 -4.41
N GLY A 60 2.47 17.65 -3.14
CA GLY A 60 1.20 17.30 -2.52
C GLY A 60 0.82 15.82 -2.60
N VAL A 61 1.68 14.94 -3.12
CA VAL A 61 1.42 13.50 -3.09
C VAL A 61 1.42 13.00 -1.64
N ASN A 62 0.36 12.30 -1.25
CA ASN A 62 0.28 11.65 0.06
C ASN A 62 0.20 10.12 -0.02
N CYS A 63 0.04 9.55 -1.22
CA CYS A 63 -0.14 8.11 -1.43
C CYS A 63 1.13 7.45 -1.98
N PHE A 64 1.63 6.44 -1.25
CA PHE A 64 2.82 5.65 -1.58
C PHE A 64 2.45 4.18 -1.69
N ASP A 65 2.67 3.60 -2.89
CA ASP A 65 2.17 2.27 -3.23
C ASP A 65 3.27 1.22 -3.28
N HIS A 66 3.07 0.15 -2.52
CA HIS A 66 3.99 -0.96 -2.36
C HIS A 66 3.33 -2.32 -2.60
N ALA A 67 4.13 -3.38 -2.54
CA ALA A 67 3.69 -4.77 -2.41
C ALA A 67 4.82 -5.63 -1.82
N GLU A 68 4.43 -6.73 -1.14
CA GLU A 68 5.39 -7.68 -0.58
C GLU A 68 6.36 -8.28 -1.63
N ALA A 69 5.95 -8.30 -2.90
CA ALA A 69 6.71 -8.86 -4.00
C ALA A 69 7.58 -7.83 -4.74
N TYR A 70 7.52 -6.54 -4.38
CA TYR A 70 8.29 -5.54 -5.10
C TYR A 70 9.76 -5.55 -4.71
N GLY A 71 10.63 -5.61 -5.72
CA GLY A 71 12.07 -5.70 -5.54
C GLY A 71 12.64 -7.12 -5.65
N ASN A 72 13.95 -7.25 -5.58
CA ASN A 72 14.69 -8.50 -5.57
C ASN A 72 15.84 -8.41 -4.55
N PRO A 73 15.75 -9.14 -3.43
CA PRO A 73 14.67 -10.10 -3.09
C PRO A 73 13.32 -9.43 -2.88
N ASN A 74 12.24 -10.24 -2.87
CA ASN A 74 10.89 -9.76 -2.57
C ASN A 74 10.87 -8.90 -1.31
N GLY A 75 10.20 -7.74 -1.39
CA GLY A 75 10.08 -6.78 -0.29
C GLY A 75 11.24 -5.79 -0.17
N GLU A 76 12.24 -5.84 -1.05
CA GLU A 76 13.35 -4.87 -1.01
C GLU A 76 12.85 -3.43 -1.21
N ALA A 77 11.84 -3.22 -2.07
CA ALA A 77 11.24 -1.91 -2.26
C ALA A 77 10.57 -1.37 -0.98
N GLU A 78 9.87 -2.23 -0.23
CA GLU A 78 9.30 -1.87 1.08
C GLU A 78 10.40 -1.53 2.11
N ARG A 79 11.51 -2.27 2.11
CA ARG A 79 12.65 -2.01 2.99
C ARG A 79 13.29 -0.64 2.70
N ILE A 80 13.51 -0.34 1.43
CA ILE A 80 14.06 0.95 0.98
C ILE A 80 13.15 2.09 1.42
N PHE A 81 11.84 1.95 1.18
CA PHE A 81 10.86 2.96 1.62
C PHE A 81 10.86 3.14 3.14
N GLY A 82 10.84 2.07 3.90
CA GLY A 82 10.80 2.14 5.36
C GLY A 82 11.99 2.89 5.96
N ILE A 83 13.21 2.65 5.43
CA ILE A 83 14.42 3.39 5.84
C ILE A 83 14.32 4.86 5.41
N ALA A 84 13.97 5.10 4.14
CA ALA A 84 13.85 6.45 3.61
C ALA A 84 12.81 7.28 4.37
N LEU A 85 11.64 6.70 4.65
CA LEU A 85 10.56 7.38 5.39
C LEU A 85 11.02 7.74 6.81
N LYS A 86 11.67 6.81 7.52
CA LYS A 86 12.14 7.07 8.87
C LYS A 86 13.12 8.23 8.92
N GLU A 87 14.12 8.25 8.02
CA GLU A 87 15.07 9.35 7.93
C GLU A 87 14.39 10.68 7.57
N LEU A 88 13.43 10.67 6.63
CA LEU A 88 12.66 11.86 6.27
C LEU A 88 11.79 12.38 7.42
N GLN A 89 11.24 11.49 8.25
CA GLN A 89 10.50 11.86 9.45
C GLN A 89 11.37 12.50 10.53
N GLU A 90 12.63 12.08 10.61
CA GLU A 90 13.63 12.71 11.49
C GLU A 90 14.06 14.10 10.98
N GLU A 91 14.17 14.27 9.65
CA GLU A 91 14.57 15.54 9.00
C GLU A 91 13.45 16.59 9.01
N ASP A 92 12.22 16.19 8.68
CA ASP A 92 11.03 17.07 8.68
C ASP A 92 9.79 16.34 9.22
N PRO A 93 9.60 16.30 10.54
CA PRO A 93 8.46 15.63 11.17
C PRO A 93 7.10 16.24 10.80
N HIS A 94 7.06 17.49 10.35
CA HIS A 94 5.82 18.16 9.96
C HIS A 94 5.34 17.73 8.58
N LEU A 95 6.26 17.67 7.62
CA LEU A 95 5.95 17.24 6.25
C LEU A 95 5.63 15.74 6.20
N TRP A 96 6.35 14.91 6.99
CA TRP A 96 6.29 13.45 6.94
C TRP A 96 5.52 12.82 8.09
N ARG A 97 4.58 13.57 8.73
CA ARG A 97 3.74 12.99 9.78
C ARG A 97 2.93 11.80 9.24
N ARG A 98 2.98 10.68 9.95
CA ARG A 98 2.30 9.43 9.55
C ARG A 98 0.79 9.63 9.29
N SER A 99 0.15 10.49 10.05
CA SER A 99 -1.30 10.75 9.95
C SER A 99 -1.74 11.43 8.64
N ASP A 100 -0.80 11.95 7.86
CA ASP A 100 -1.06 12.63 6.59
C ASP A 100 -0.66 11.77 5.38
N LEU A 101 -0.10 10.60 5.63
CA LEU A 101 0.35 9.68 4.59
C LEU A 101 -0.64 8.54 4.40
N VAL A 102 -0.86 8.15 3.15
CA VAL A 102 -1.60 6.95 2.76
C VAL A 102 -0.59 5.95 2.21
N ILE A 103 -0.30 4.92 2.98
CA ILE A 103 0.68 3.90 2.63
C ILE A 103 -0.05 2.61 2.34
N THR A 104 0.20 2.04 1.15
CA THR A 104 -0.46 0.82 0.71
C THR A 104 0.54 -0.31 0.52
N THR A 105 0.10 -1.55 0.72
CA THR A 105 0.84 -2.73 0.30
C THR A 105 -0.10 -3.82 -0.20
N LYS A 106 0.44 -4.89 -0.77
CA LYS A 106 -0.33 -5.95 -1.43
C LYS A 106 0.24 -7.31 -1.06
N ILE A 107 -0.63 -8.28 -0.82
CA ILE A 107 -0.29 -9.66 -0.46
C ILE A 107 -0.77 -10.62 -1.55
N PHE A 108 0.11 -11.49 -2.03
CA PHE A 108 -0.15 -12.66 -2.86
C PHE A 108 1.13 -13.47 -3.15
N TRP A 109 2.24 -12.83 -3.54
CA TRP A 109 3.49 -13.47 -4.01
C TRP A 109 4.63 -13.29 -3.01
N GLY A 110 4.45 -13.76 -1.79
CA GLY A 110 5.41 -13.54 -0.70
C GLY A 110 6.72 -14.29 -0.83
N GLY A 111 6.68 -15.58 -1.14
CA GLY A 111 7.88 -16.41 -1.14
C GLY A 111 7.77 -17.68 -1.99
N SER A 112 8.76 -18.57 -1.84
CA SER A 112 8.86 -19.84 -2.57
C SER A 112 8.37 -21.06 -1.78
N GLY A 113 8.04 -20.91 -0.51
CA GLY A 113 7.49 -21.97 0.31
C GLY A 113 6.04 -22.26 -0.04
N VAL A 114 5.60 -23.51 0.19
CA VAL A 114 4.28 -24.03 -0.22
C VAL A 114 3.08 -23.23 0.34
N ASN A 115 3.26 -22.48 1.42
CA ASN A 115 2.25 -21.65 2.05
C ASN A 115 2.63 -20.15 2.07
N GLU A 116 3.61 -19.73 1.29
CA GLU A 116 4.10 -18.35 1.24
C GLU A 116 3.52 -17.56 0.06
N SER A 117 2.41 -18.03 -0.52
CA SER A 117 1.67 -17.35 -1.58
C SER A 117 0.17 -17.55 -1.45
N GLY A 118 -0.61 -16.78 -2.22
CA GLY A 118 -2.07 -16.82 -2.22
C GLY A 118 -2.69 -15.94 -1.13
N LEU A 119 -3.99 -16.17 -0.86
CA LEU A 119 -4.79 -15.35 0.07
C LEU A 119 -5.34 -16.15 1.25
N SER A 120 -4.68 -17.24 1.62
CA SER A 120 -5.01 -17.94 2.86
C SER A 120 -4.86 -17.00 4.06
N LEU A 121 -5.65 -17.18 5.12
CA LEU A 121 -5.49 -16.40 6.35
C LEU A 121 -4.06 -16.46 6.91
N LYS A 122 -3.41 -17.62 6.78
CA LYS A 122 -2.03 -17.79 7.20
C LYS A 122 -1.11 -16.84 6.45
N HIS A 123 -1.14 -16.86 5.11
CA HIS A 123 -0.27 -16.02 4.30
C HIS A 123 -0.63 -14.53 4.42
N CYS A 124 -1.93 -14.17 4.41
CA CYS A 124 -2.34 -12.77 4.62
C CYS A 124 -1.75 -12.18 5.90
N ARG A 125 -1.79 -12.94 7.01
CA ARG A 125 -1.25 -12.49 8.29
C ARG A 125 0.27 -12.40 8.30
N GLU A 126 0.95 -13.49 7.92
CA GLU A 126 2.41 -13.57 7.96
C GLU A 126 3.07 -12.67 6.92
N GLY A 127 2.47 -12.56 5.73
CA GLY A 127 2.90 -11.64 4.67
C GLY A 127 2.77 -10.18 5.10
N LEU A 128 1.64 -9.81 5.70
CA LEU A 128 1.45 -8.45 6.22
C LEU A 128 2.42 -8.14 7.37
N ASP A 129 2.65 -9.08 8.29
CA ASP A 129 3.62 -8.89 9.38
C ASP A 129 5.03 -8.65 8.83
N LYS A 130 5.44 -9.40 7.80
CA LYS A 130 6.73 -9.20 7.09
C LYS A 130 6.77 -7.84 6.37
N SER A 131 5.69 -7.43 5.68
CA SER A 131 5.59 -6.13 5.01
C SER A 131 5.70 -4.97 6.00
N LEU A 132 4.95 -5.01 7.11
CA LEU A 132 5.00 -3.98 8.15
C LEU A 132 6.41 -3.84 8.75
N SER A 133 7.09 -4.98 8.99
CA SER A 133 8.47 -4.98 9.45
C SER A 133 9.43 -4.30 8.46
N ARG A 134 9.29 -4.57 7.14
CA ARG A 134 10.12 -3.93 6.11
C ARG A 134 9.81 -2.44 5.96
N LEU A 135 8.53 -2.08 5.99
CA LEU A 135 8.04 -0.69 5.94
C LEU A 135 8.38 0.10 7.22
N GLN A 136 8.75 -0.57 8.32
CA GLN A 136 8.96 -0.01 9.65
C GLN A 136 7.71 0.73 10.17
N LEU A 137 6.53 0.13 9.98
CA LEU A 137 5.23 0.68 10.33
C LEU A 137 4.43 -0.30 11.20
N ASP A 138 3.54 0.25 12.03
CA ASP A 138 2.59 -0.54 12.81
C ASP A 138 1.35 -0.95 12.00
N TYR A 139 1.00 -0.16 10.99
CA TYR A 139 -0.14 -0.40 10.11
C TYR A 139 0.06 0.22 8.72
N VAL A 140 -0.69 -0.30 7.73
CA VAL A 140 -0.88 0.33 6.42
C VAL A 140 -2.28 0.92 6.31
N ASP A 141 -2.47 1.92 5.46
CA ASP A 141 -3.79 2.53 5.25
C ASP A 141 -4.67 1.66 4.36
N LEU A 142 -4.10 1.01 3.36
CA LEU A 142 -4.82 0.10 2.47
C LEU A 142 -4.01 -1.16 2.19
N LEU A 143 -4.61 -2.31 2.47
CA LEU A 143 -4.06 -3.62 2.14
C LEU A 143 -4.78 -4.20 0.94
N PHE A 144 -4.05 -4.48 -0.15
CA PHE A 144 -4.64 -5.08 -1.33
C PHE A 144 -4.48 -6.61 -1.38
N CYS A 145 -5.52 -7.31 -1.85
CA CYS A 145 -5.36 -8.61 -2.48
C CYS A 145 -4.71 -8.39 -3.85
N HIS A 146 -3.42 -8.71 -3.99
CA HIS A 146 -2.65 -8.38 -5.20
C HIS A 146 -3.18 -9.06 -6.46
N ARG A 147 -3.77 -10.27 -6.30
CA ARG A 147 -4.48 -11.01 -7.36
C ARG A 147 -5.65 -11.80 -6.76
N PRO A 148 -6.64 -12.17 -7.55
CA PRO A 148 -7.62 -13.16 -7.12
C PRO A 148 -6.95 -14.52 -6.91
N ASP A 149 -7.33 -15.24 -5.85
CA ASP A 149 -6.77 -16.55 -5.53
C ASP A 149 -7.77 -17.67 -5.91
N PRO A 150 -7.47 -18.46 -6.95
CA PRO A 150 -8.34 -19.55 -7.36
C PRO A 150 -8.41 -20.72 -6.37
N HIS A 151 -7.47 -20.77 -5.40
CA HIS A 151 -7.38 -21.84 -4.42
C HIS A 151 -8.00 -21.48 -3.07
N THR A 152 -8.37 -20.22 -2.87
CA THR A 152 -8.99 -19.73 -1.63
C THR A 152 -10.38 -19.19 -1.93
N PRO A 153 -11.46 -19.76 -1.36
CA PRO A 153 -12.82 -19.26 -1.56
C PRO A 153 -12.93 -17.78 -1.21
N THR A 154 -13.68 -17.00 -2.00
CA THR A 154 -13.88 -15.56 -1.80
C THR A 154 -14.32 -15.23 -0.36
N SER A 155 -15.20 -16.05 0.22
CA SER A 155 -15.65 -15.87 1.62
C SER A 155 -14.49 -15.98 2.63
N THR A 156 -13.53 -16.87 2.40
CA THR A 156 -12.35 -17.02 3.24
C THR A 156 -11.44 -15.79 3.09
N VAL A 157 -11.26 -15.29 1.87
CA VAL A 157 -10.47 -14.07 1.61
C VAL A 157 -11.09 -12.88 2.33
N VAL A 158 -12.41 -12.66 2.20
CA VAL A 158 -13.12 -11.56 2.88
C VAL A 158 -12.95 -11.63 4.39
N ARG A 159 -13.07 -12.83 5.00
CA ARG A 159 -12.83 -13.02 6.44
C ARG A 159 -11.37 -12.75 6.83
N SER A 160 -10.41 -13.18 6.00
CA SER A 160 -8.98 -12.93 6.22
C SER A 160 -8.67 -11.43 6.21
N MET A 161 -9.14 -10.71 5.20
CA MET A 161 -8.93 -9.27 5.08
C MET A 161 -9.64 -8.48 6.18
N THR A 162 -10.87 -8.89 6.56
CA THR A 162 -11.57 -8.32 7.72
C THR A 162 -10.74 -8.47 9.01
N GLN A 163 -10.07 -9.61 9.22
CA GLN A 163 -9.21 -9.77 10.39
C GLN A 163 -8.00 -8.82 10.37
N MET A 164 -7.40 -8.57 9.20
CA MET A 164 -6.29 -7.61 9.07
C MET A 164 -6.75 -6.19 9.45
N VAL A 165 -7.95 -5.79 9.01
CA VAL A 165 -8.53 -4.50 9.38
C VAL A 165 -8.88 -4.44 10.87
N ARG A 166 -9.62 -5.41 11.39
CA ARG A 166 -10.07 -5.41 12.79
C ARG A 166 -8.94 -5.59 13.80
N SER A 167 -7.80 -6.13 13.38
CA SER A 167 -6.59 -6.17 14.20
C SER A 167 -5.82 -4.84 14.25
N GLY A 168 -6.26 -3.82 13.50
CA GLY A 168 -5.59 -2.52 13.43
C GLY A 168 -4.33 -2.48 12.57
N ARG A 169 -4.01 -3.57 11.84
CA ARG A 169 -2.82 -3.63 10.97
C ARG A 169 -3.06 -3.06 9.57
N ALA A 170 -4.32 -2.89 9.18
CA ALA A 170 -4.72 -2.14 8.01
C ALA A 170 -5.96 -1.30 8.34
N THR A 171 -6.08 -0.11 7.75
CA THR A 171 -7.29 0.71 7.96
C THR A 171 -8.43 0.25 7.07
N ALA A 172 -8.13 -0.16 5.86
CA ALA A 172 -9.07 -0.72 4.89
C ALA A 172 -8.38 -1.75 4.00
N TRP A 173 -9.17 -2.46 3.18
CA TRP A 173 -8.62 -3.38 2.19
C TRP A 173 -9.26 -3.19 0.82
N GLY A 174 -8.56 -3.60 -0.21
CA GLY A 174 -9.01 -3.49 -1.59
C GLY A 174 -8.55 -4.67 -2.46
N THR A 175 -8.84 -4.59 -3.74
CA THR A 175 -8.54 -5.62 -4.72
C THR A 175 -7.68 -5.07 -5.86
N SER A 176 -6.86 -5.93 -6.47
CA SER A 176 -6.04 -5.62 -7.63
C SER A 176 -6.31 -6.67 -8.71
N GLU A 177 -6.70 -6.22 -9.91
CA GLU A 177 -6.99 -7.07 -11.07
C GLU A 177 -8.10 -8.13 -10.84
N TRP A 178 -9.00 -7.85 -9.93
CA TRP A 178 -10.21 -8.67 -9.76
C TRP A 178 -11.25 -8.28 -10.80
N SER A 179 -12.02 -9.25 -11.26
CA SER A 179 -13.19 -8.99 -12.12
C SER A 179 -14.32 -8.31 -11.34
N ALA A 180 -15.19 -7.60 -12.06
CA ALA A 180 -16.38 -7.00 -11.46
C ALA A 180 -17.26 -8.05 -10.72
N GLN A 181 -17.34 -9.28 -11.23
CA GLN A 181 -18.03 -10.37 -10.57
C GLN A 181 -17.41 -10.72 -9.22
N GLN A 182 -16.08 -10.87 -9.14
CA GLN A 182 -15.37 -11.20 -7.91
C GLN A 182 -15.48 -10.08 -6.87
N ILE A 183 -15.40 -8.81 -7.30
CA ILE A 183 -15.57 -7.65 -6.42
C ILE A 183 -17.00 -7.63 -5.86
N THR A 184 -18.01 -7.84 -6.73
CA THR A 184 -19.42 -7.87 -6.31
C THR A 184 -19.68 -8.99 -5.32
N GLU A 185 -19.14 -10.19 -5.59
CA GLU A 185 -19.25 -11.34 -4.69
C GLU A 185 -18.64 -11.03 -3.31
N ALA A 186 -17.41 -10.50 -3.28
CA ALA A 186 -16.74 -10.12 -2.03
C ALA A 186 -17.52 -9.06 -1.25
N PHE A 187 -18.05 -8.06 -1.93
CA PHE A 187 -18.87 -7.02 -1.32
C PHE A 187 -20.14 -7.59 -0.66
N TRP A 188 -20.89 -8.46 -1.35
CA TRP A 188 -22.11 -9.04 -0.82
C TRP A 188 -21.86 -10.04 0.31
N ILE A 189 -20.76 -10.82 0.24
CA ILE A 189 -20.33 -11.68 1.35
C ILE A 189 -20.07 -10.82 2.59
N ALA A 190 -19.29 -9.75 2.45
CA ALA A 190 -18.99 -8.85 3.56
C ALA A 190 -20.28 -8.27 4.16
N LYS A 191 -21.19 -7.77 3.34
CA LYS A 191 -22.47 -7.20 3.79
C LYS A 191 -23.35 -8.23 4.51
N SER A 192 -23.46 -9.45 3.98
CA SER A 192 -24.31 -10.50 4.57
C SER A 192 -23.77 -11.05 5.89
N GLU A 193 -22.46 -11.04 6.08
CA GLU A 193 -21.81 -11.57 7.28
C GLU A 193 -21.37 -10.49 8.29
N GLY A 194 -21.69 -9.21 8.03
CA GLY A 194 -21.26 -8.10 8.91
C GLY A 194 -19.74 -7.92 8.96
N LEU A 195 -19.07 -8.14 7.81
CA LEU A 195 -17.63 -8.02 7.63
C LEU A 195 -17.29 -6.71 6.91
N GLU A 196 -15.98 -6.40 6.85
CA GLU A 196 -15.47 -5.22 6.14
C GLU A 196 -15.45 -5.49 4.62
N PRO A 197 -16.17 -4.71 3.77
CA PRO A 197 -16.12 -4.86 2.33
C PRO A 197 -14.84 -4.28 1.73
N PRO A 198 -14.44 -4.73 0.50
CA PRO A 198 -13.40 -4.03 -0.25
C PRO A 198 -13.82 -2.60 -0.58
N GLN A 199 -12.84 -1.67 -0.64
CA GLN A 199 -13.05 -0.24 -0.90
C GLN A 199 -12.66 0.14 -2.33
#